data_76656c4526499bd31ff5762bac9c78bc
#
_entry.id   76656c4526499bd31ff5762bac9c78bc
#
_cell.length_a   1.000
_cell.length_b   1.000
_cell.length_c   1.000
_cell.angle_alpha   90.00
_cell.angle_beta   90.00
_cell.angle_gamma   90.00
#
_symmetry.space_group_name_H-M   'P 1'
#
loop_
_entity.id
_entity.type
_entity.pdbx_description
1 polymer ?
#
loop_
_entity_poly.entity_id
_entity_poly.type
_entity_poly.pdbx_seq_one_letter_code
_entity_poly.pdbx_strand_id
1 'polypeptide(L)'
;MANISGKQLEALQAKACEIIRHNPSLSYAAVSKQLGMNERAVWQWYDRDTHGFRAKWDKALKDAFTRLEGLAIQALGDLIVDGNFSAVKYVLDNREYGATQKIKADVDSTVDINISIEE
;
A
#
# COMPACT_ATOMS: atom_id res chain seq x y z
N MET A 1 -10.31 31.58 -12.29
CA MET A 1 -9.31 30.57 -12.23
C MET A 1 -8.55 30.44 -13.53
N ALA A 2 -7.27 30.41 -13.42
CA ALA A 2 -6.47 30.34 -14.61
C ALA A 2 -6.57 28.97 -15.25
N ASN A 3 -6.52 28.95 -16.54
CA ASN A 3 -6.50 27.68 -17.25
C ASN A 3 -5.14 27.05 -17.10
N ILE A 4 -5.13 25.78 -16.80
CA ILE A 4 -3.91 25.02 -16.63
C ILE A 4 -3.69 24.23 -17.92
N SER A 5 -2.50 24.34 -18.49
CA SER A 5 -2.21 23.61 -19.70
C SER A 5 -2.15 22.11 -19.39
N GLY A 6 -2.28 21.29 -20.42
CA GLY A 6 -2.19 19.85 -20.24
C GLY A 6 -0.88 19.42 -19.59
N LYS A 7 0.22 20.07 -20.00
CA LYS A 7 1.52 19.77 -19.43
C LYS A 7 1.58 20.13 -17.95
N GLN A 8 1.02 21.27 -17.58
CA GLN A 8 0.99 21.69 -16.19
C GLN A 8 0.13 20.76 -15.37
N LEU A 9 -1.00 20.34 -15.93
CA LEU A 9 -1.88 19.43 -15.23
C LEU A 9 -1.19 18.09 -15.00
N GLU A 10 -0.52 17.57 -16.00
CA GLU A 10 0.19 16.31 -15.86
C GLU A 10 1.30 16.42 -14.82
N ALA A 11 1.98 17.55 -14.79
CA ALA A 11 3.03 17.77 -13.79
C ALA A 11 2.44 17.80 -12.39
N LEU A 12 1.29 18.44 -12.23
CA LEU A 12 0.61 18.48 -10.93
C LEU A 12 0.12 17.10 -10.53
N GLN A 13 -0.38 16.33 -11.48
CA GLN A 13 -0.81 14.97 -11.19
C GLN A 13 0.37 14.09 -10.77
N ALA A 14 1.52 14.28 -11.42
CA ALA A 14 2.72 13.53 -11.05
C ALA A 14 3.16 13.89 -9.64
N LYS A 15 3.05 15.16 -9.29
CA LYS A 15 3.37 15.61 -7.95
C LYS A 15 2.42 15.03 -6.92
N ALA A 16 1.13 14.98 -7.26
CA ALA A 16 0.14 14.40 -6.37
C ALA A 16 0.47 12.93 -6.09
N CYS A 17 0.83 12.20 -7.13
CA CYS A 17 1.19 10.79 -6.97
C CYS A 17 2.45 10.62 -6.13
N GLU A 18 3.40 11.54 -6.29
CA GLU A 18 4.62 11.48 -5.50
C GLU A 18 4.32 11.73 -4.03
N ILE A 19 3.46 12.71 -3.75
CA ILE A 19 3.06 13.03 -2.38
C ILE A 19 2.39 11.83 -1.72
N ILE A 20 1.43 11.22 -2.40
CA ILE A 20 0.70 10.10 -1.81
C ILE A 20 1.60 8.86 -1.69
N ARG A 21 2.57 8.72 -2.59
CA ARG A 21 3.51 7.60 -2.51
C ARG A 21 4.32 7.67 -1.24
N HIS A 22 4.68 8.87 -0.81
CA HIS A 22 5.46 9.05 0.42
C HIS A 22 4.59 9.06 1.66
N ASN A 23 3.32 9.42 1.54
CA ASN A 23 2.43 9.47 2.69
C ASN A 23 1.03 9.03 2.29
N PRO A 24 0.80 7.71 2.23
CA PRO A 24 -0.47 7.19 1.73
C PRO A 24 -1.66 7.43 2.65
N SER A 25 -1.43 7.99 3.83
CA SER A 25 -2.54 8.28 4.74
C SER A 25 -3.21 9.61 4.43
N LEU A 26 -2.64 10.40 3.52
CA LEU A 26 -3.22 11.69 3.21
C LEU A 26 -4.52 11.54 2.41
N SER A 27 -5.46 12.45 2.68
CA SER A 27 -6.70 12.48 1.93
C SER A 27 -6.50 13.20 0.61
N TYR A 28 -7.45 13.08 -0.29
CA TYR A 28 -7.42 13.84 -1.54
C TYR A 28 -7.32 15.33 -1.26
N ALA A 29 -8.08 15.80 -0.27
CA ALA A 29 -8.07 17.23 0.06
C ALA A 29 -6.70 17.68 0.56
N ALA A 30 -6.06 16.88 1.40
CA ALA A 30 -4.75 17.21 1.92
C ALA A 30 -3.72 17.30 0.81
N VAL A 31 -3.75 16.35 -0.12
CA VAL A 31 -2.83 16.36 -1.26
C VAL A 31 -3.09 17.58 -2.13
N SER A 32 -4.37 17.89 -2.37
CA SER A 32 -4.72 19.05 -3.17
C SER A 32 -4.17 20.33 -2.55
N LYS A 33 -4.26 20.45 -1.23
CA LYS A 33 -3.75 21.63 -0.55
C LYS A 33 -2.25 21.74 -0.66
N GLN A 34 -1.55 20.62 -0.58
CA GLN A 34 -0.10 20.64 -0.74
C GLN A 34 0.30 21.07 -2.13
N LEU A 35 -0.56 20.85 -3.11
CA LEU A 35 -0.32 21.30 -4.47
C LEU A 35 -0.71 22.77 -4.68
N GLY A 36 -1.28 23.40 -3.66
CA GLY A 36 -1.75 24.76 -3.80
C GLY A 36 -3.02 24.87 -4.59
N MET A 37 -3.80 23.82 -4.62
CA MET A 37 -5.02 23.78 -5.41
C MET A 37 -6.25 23.68 -4.55
N ASN A 38 -7.42 23.78 -5.20
CA ASN A 38 -8.69 23.61 -4.52
C ASN A 38 -8.72 22.20 -3.91
N GLU A 39 -9.31 22.09 -2.74
CA GLU A 39 -9.27 20.83 -2.00
C GLU A 39 -9.99 19.69 -2.69
N ARG A 40 -10.79 19.98 -3.70
CA ARG A 40 -11.49 18.95 -4.45
C ARG A 40 -10.75 18.53 -5.73
N ALA A 41 -9.63 19.18 -6.01
CA ALA A 41 -8.96 18.98 -7.29
C ALA A 41 -8.53 17.54 -7.52
N VAL A 42 -7.83 16.95 -6.56
CA VAL A 42 -7.32 15.59 -6.73
C VAL A 42 -8.47 14.59 -6.82
N TRP A 43 -9.49 14.78 -5.98
CA TRP A 43 -10.65 13.90 -6.02
C TRP A 43 -11.34 13.96 -7.39
N GLN A 44 -11.45 15.15 -7.96
CA GLN A 44 -12.08 15.31 -9.26
C GLN A 44 -11.26 14.61 -10.35
N TRP A 45 -9.93 14.72 -10.27
CA TRP A 45 -9.07 14.00 -11.23
C TRP A 45 -9.30 12.51 -11.15
N TYR A 46 -9.41 12.00 -9.95
CA TYR A 46 -9.62 10.57 -9.77
C TYR A 46 -11.01 10.15 -10.25
N ASP A 47 -12.02 10.90 -9.82
CA ASP A 47 -13.41 10.58 -10.16
C ASP A 47 -13.63 10.59 -11.66
N ARG A 48 -13.06 11.57 -12.33
CA ARG A 48 -13.23 11.74 -13.78
C ARG A 48 -12.15 11.06 -14.59
N ASP A 49 -11.19 10.45 -13.92
CA ASP A 49 -10.07 9.81 -14.58
C ASP A 49 -9.39 10.74 -15.57
N THR A 50 -9.17 11.98 -15.14
CA THR A 50 -8.59 13.02 -15.97
C THR A 50 -7.17 12.64 -16.38
N HIS A 51 -6.91 12.56 -17.67
CA HIS A 51 -5.60 12.17 -18.19
C HIS A 51 -5.09 10.84 -17.63
N GLY A 52 -6.02 9.94 -17.32
CA GLY A 52 -5.63 8.62 -16.78
C GLY A 52 -5.13 8.68 -15.36
N PHE A 53 -5.53 9.68 -14.60
CA PHE A 53 -5.03 9.88 -13.25
C PHE A 53 -5.35 8.70 -12.32
N ARG A 54 -6.49 8.06 -12.53
CA ARG A 54 -6.91 6.97 -11.64
C ARG A 54 -5.88 5.86 -11.57
N ALA A 55 -5.39 5.42 -12.72
CA ALA A 55 -4.38 4.37 -12.76
C ALA A 55 -3.08 4.82 -12.12
N LYS A 56 -2.71 6.09 -12.34
CA LYS A 56 -1.48 6.64 -11.77
C LYS A 56 -1.56 6.72 -10.26
N TRP A 57 -2.69 7.15 -9.76
CA TRP A 57 -2.91 7.27 -8.32
C TRP A 57 -2.92 5.91 -7.65
N ASP A 58 -3.66 4.97 -8.24
CA ASP A 58 -3.75 3.62 -7.69
C ASP A 58 -2.38 2.94 -7.66
N LYS A 59 -1.57 3.18 -8.69
CA LYS A 59 -0.23 2.62 -8.71
C LYS A 59 0.64 3.23 -7.62
N ALA A 60 0.53 4.54 -7.42
CA ALA A 60 1.30 5.22 -6.39
C ALA A 60 0.93 4.69 -5.00
N LEU A 61 -0.35 4.47 -4.76
CA LEU A 61 -0.78 3.89 -3.50
C LEU A 61 -0.25 2.47 -3.33
N LYS A 62 -0.32 1.69 -4.39
CA LYS A 62 0.17 0.33 -4.34
C LYS A 62 1.67 0.31 -4.03
N ASP A 63 2.42 1.20 -4.65
CA ASP A 63 3.85 1.30 -4.40
C ASP A 63 4.12 1.68 -2.94
N ALA A 64 3.30 2.60 -2.40
CA ALA A 64 3.46 3.01 -1.02
C ALA A 64 3.18 1.87 -0.04
N PHE A 65 2.12 1.12 -0.29
CA PHE A 65 1.78 0.01 0.58
C PHE A 65 2.81 -1.12 0.49
N THR A 66 3.35 -1.36 -0.70
CA THR A 66 4.39 -2.36 -0.85
C THR A 66 5.63 -1.97 -0.05
N ARG A 67 5.99 -0.69 -0.07
CA ARG A 67 7.13 -0.21 0.70
C ARG A 67 6.88 -0.33 2.19
N LEU A 68 5.67 0.05 2.64
CA LEU A 68 5.33 -0.03 4.05
C LEU A 68 5.30 -1.47 4.53
N GLU A 69 4.82 -2.36 3.69
CA GLU A 69 4.81 -3.78 4.02
C GLU A 69 6.24 -4.27 4.26
N GLY A 70 7.16 -3.88 3.39
CA GLY A 70 8.56 -4.25 3.57
C GLY A 70 9.14 -3.72 4.86
N LEU A 71 8.81 -2.47 5.20
CA LEU A 71 9.29 -1.88 6.45
C LEU A 71 8.69 -2.59 7.66
N ALA A 72 7.43 -2.97 7.57
CA ALA A 72 6.79 -3.67 8.67
C ALA A 72 7.42 -5.03 8.89
N ILE A 73 7.72 -5.74 7.81
CA ILE A 73 8.37 -7.03 7.89
C ILE A 73 9.76 -6.88 8.52
N GLN A 74 10.49 -5.84 8.13
CA GLN A 74 11.80 -5.58 8.70
C GLN A 74 11.71 -5.29 10.19
N ALA A 75 10.72 -4.48 10.57
CA ALA A 75 10.53 -4.15 11.98
C ALA A 75 10.21 -5.40 12.80
N LEU A 76 9.38 -6.27 12.25
CA LEU A 76 9.07 -7.53 12.92
C LEU A 76 10.33 -8.39 13.04
N GLY A 77 11.15 -8.41 12.01
CA GLY A 77 12.40 -9.14 12.06
C GLY A 77 13.30 -8.64 13.16
N ASP A 78 13.39 -7.31 13.31
CA ASP A 78 14.21 -6.72 14.36
C ASP A 78 13.69 -7.09 15.75
N LEU A 79 12.38 -7.08 15.90
CA LEU A 79 11.78 -7.47 17.19
C LEU A 79 12.05 -8.94 17.51
N ILE A 80 12.06 -9.77 16.50
CA ILE A 80 12.35 -11.19 16.69
C ILE A 80 13.80 -11.37 17.13
N VAL A 81 14.70 -10.64 16.51
CA VAL A 81 16.10 -10.70 16.88
C VAL A 81 16.29 -10.28 18.32
N ASP A 82 15.50 -9.33 18.79
CA ASP A 82 15.56 -8.88 20.18
C ASP A 82 14.85 -9.82 21.14
N GLY A 83 14.27 -10.89 20.63
CA GLY A 83 13.63 -11.89 21.48
C GLY A 83 12.19 -11.58 21.86
N ASN A 84 11.54 -10.73 21.08
CA ASN A 84 10.15 -10.39 21.39
C ASN A 84 9.24 -11.56 21.03
N PHE A 85 8.68 -12.20 22.06
CA PHE A 85 7.86 -13.38 21.84
C PHE A 85 6.60 -13.10 21.03
N SER A 86 5.99 -11.96 21.28
CA SER A 86 4.78 -11.61 20.54
C SER A 86 5.06 -11.44 19.05
N ALA A 87 6.20 -10.85 18.71
CA ALA A 87 6.58 -10.70 17.33
C ALA A 87 6.83 -12.05 16.68
N VAL A 88 7.49 -12.94 17.39
CA VAL A 88 7.74 -14.29 16.88
C VAL A 88 6.41 -14.99 16.62
N LYS A 89 5.51 -14.90 17.57
CA LYS A 89 4.22 -15.53 17.44
C LYS A 89 3.44 -14.94 16.27
N TYR A 90 3.50 -13.63 16.13
CA TYR A 90 2.80 -12.98 15.04
C TYR A 90 3.28 -13.51 13.67
N VAL A 91 4.59 -13.61 13.53
CA VAL A 91 5.14 -14.08 12.26
C VAL A 91 4.78 -15.54 12.03
N LEU A 92 4.86 -16.35 13.06
CA LEU A 92 4.50 -17.76 12.92
C LEU A 92 3.04 -17.94 12.58
N ASP A 93 2.17 -17.13 13.19
CA ASP A 93 0.75 -17.22 12.92
C ASP A 93 0.39 -16.73 11.52
N ASN A 94 1.14 -15.78 11.03
CA ASN A 94 0.84 -15.15 9.75
C ASN A 94 1.76 -15.55 8.61
N ARG A 95 2.82 -16.27 8.91
CA ARG A 95 3.78 -16.62 7.88
C ARG A 95 3.14 -17.33 6.71
N GLU A 96 2.09 -18.04 7.02
CA GLU A 96 1.41 -18.80 5.99
C GLU A 96 0.29 -18.03 5.36
N TYR A 97 0.11 -16.83 5.76
CA TYR A 97 -1.04 -16.15 5.25
C TYR A 97 -0.94 -16.00 3.77
N GLY A 98 0.18 -15.54 3.33
CA GLY A 98 0.44 -15.46 1.93
C GLY A 98 0.60 -16.82 1.34
N ALA A 99 1.31 -17.68 2.03
CA ALA A 99 1.47 -19.05 1.58
C ALA A 99 0.22 -19.83 1.84
N THR A 100 -0.54 -19.42 2.81
CA THR A 100 -1.75 -20.09 3.19
C THR A 100 -2.78 -20.08 2.12
N GLN A 101 -2.84 -19.00 1.42
CA GLN A 101 -3.79 -18.92 0.36
C GLN A 101 -3.56 -20.04 -0.61
N LYS A 102 -2.33 -20.41 -0.84
CA LYS A 102 -2.09 -21.48 -1.71
C LYS A 102 -1.99 -22.81 -0.98
N ILE A 103 -1.54 -22.83 0.23
CA ILE A 103 -1.54 -24.05 0.97
C ILE A 103 -2.94 -24.48 1.29
N LYS A 104 -3.77 -23.52 1.55
CA LYS A 104 -5.13 -23.84 1.84
C LYS A 104 -5.78 -24.59 0.74
N ALA A 105 -5.43 -24.26 -0.45
CA ALA A 105 -5.91 -24.99 -1.58
C ALA A 105 -5.36 -26.39 -1.58
N ASP A 106 -4.16 -26.58 -1.10
CA ASP A 106 -3.57 -27.89 -1.07
C ASP A 106 -4.00 -28.69 0.10
N VAL A 107 -4.01 -28.02 1.22
CA VAL A 107 -4.12 -28.69 2.45
C VAL A 107 -5.47 -28.88 2.92
N ASP A 108 -6.37 -28.13 2.46
CA ASP A 108 -7.71 -28.43 2.82
C ASP A 108 -7.93 -29.83 2.58
N SER A 109 -6.97 -30.42 2.04
CA SER A 109 -7.02 -31.77 1.82
C SER A 109 -6.17 -32.49 2.78
N THR A 110 -5.30 -31.99 3.43
CA THR A 110 -4.55 -32.73 4.34
C THR A 110 -4.69 -32.28 5.70
N VAL A 111 -4.51 -32.09 6.22
CA VAL A 111 -4.24 -31.74 7.29
C VAL A 111 -3.69 -31.57 8.00
N ASP A 112 -3.21 -31.94 7.99
CA ASP A 112 -2.55 -31.69 8.60
C ASP A 112 -1.64 -31.59 8.89
N ILE A 113 -1.25 -31.95 8.70
CA ILE A 113 -0.36 -31.87 9.12
C ILE A 113 0.25 -31.45 9.69
N ASN A 114 0.44 -31.86 9.70
CA ASN A 114 1.07 -31.57 10.36
C ASN A 114 1.64 -31.18 10.74
N ILE A 115 1.54 -31.38 10.64
CA ILE A 115 2.04 -31.03 11.06
C ILE A 115 2.59 -30.76 11.35
N SER A 116 2.63 -31.05 11.23
CA SER A 116 3.18 -30.76 11.57
C SER A 116 3.82 -30.52 11.73
N ILE A 117 3.84 -31.06 11.38
CA ILE A 117 4.35 -30.79 11.73
C ILE A 117 4.85 -30.51 12.00
N GLU A 118 4.67 -30.83 11.82
CA GLU A 118 4.96 -30.48 12.20
C GLU A 118 5.26 -30.23 12.59
N GLU A 119 5.07 -30.76 12.36
CA GLU A 119 5.16 -30.40 12.81
C GLU A 119 5.31 -30.05 13.06
#